data_826cca86882e93116d51fa44c927a2da
#
_entry.id   826cca86882e93116d51fa44c927a2da
#
_cell.length_a   1.000
_cell.length_b   1.000
_cell.length_c   1.000
_cell.angle_alpha   90.00
_cell.angle_beta   90.00
_cell.angle_gamma   90.00
#
_symmetry.space_group_name_H-M   'P 1'
#
loop_
_entity.id
_entity.type
_entity.pdbx_description
1 polymer ?
#
loop_
_entity_poly.entity_id
_entity_poly.type
_entity_poly.pdbx_seq_one_letter_code
_entity_poly.pdbx_strand_id
1 'polypeptide(L)'
;TGAALTPVGLNGAALQLFTHGTITGLLFVVVGLVYDRAHTRHIPELGGLMRRMPIIGVGFVVAGLASLGLPSTSGFVAELLIFLGTFPVFAWATALSAFGVVLAAGYILWTVQRTFFGPSQARNDNLPDAKLVDAVSIALLLLPIMAIGLYPKLLTDVFDVGILPIISRLGG
;
A
#
# COMPACT_ATOMS: atom_id res chain seq x y z
N THR A 1 -5.93 4.95 -15.48
CA THR A 1 -5.09 5.98 -14.85
C THR A 1 -4.20 6.71 -15.85
N GLY A 2 -3.47 6.01 -16.72
CA GLY A 2 -2.69 6.62 -17.81
C GLY A 2 -3.54 7.15 -18.97
N ALA A 3 -4.81 6.83 -19.03
CA ALA A 3 -5.70 7.18 -20.16
C ALA A 3 -5.93 8.69 -20.35
N ALA A 4 -5.74 9.49 -19.29
CA ALA A 4 -5.87 10.95 -19.37
C ALA A 4 -4.70 11.61 -20.13
N LEU A 5 -3.59 10.91 -20.30
CA LEU A 5 -2.37 11.35 -21.01
C LEU A 5 -1.81 12.71 -20.56
N THR A 6 -2.17 13.16 -19.36
CA THR A 6 -1.56 14.36 -18.78
C THR A 6 -0.20 14.02 -18.17
N PRO A 7 0.79 14.93 -18.18
CA PRO A 7 2.12 14.68 -17.58
C PRO A 7 2.02 14.22 -16.14
N VAL A 8 1.18 14.91 -15.35
CA VAL A 8 0.96 14.59 -13.92
C VAL A 8 0.32 13.21 -13.74
N GLY A 9 -0.72 12.91 -14.53
CA GLY A 9 -1.43 11.63 -14.47
C GLY A 9 -0.57 10.43 -14.88
N LEU A 10 0.29 10.61 -15.90
CA LEU A 10 1.23 9.56 -16.33
C LEU A 10 2.33 9.33 -15.31
N ASN A 11 2.86 10.40 -14.71
CA ASN A 11 3.83 10.28 -13.62
C ASN A 11 3.23 9.54 -12.42
N GLY A 12 2.01 9.92 -12.02
CA GLY A 12 1.26 9.20 -10.99
C GLY A 12 1.03 7.73 -11.33
N ALA A 13 0.69 7.42 -12.60
CA ALA A 13 0.48 6.04 -13.04
C ALA A 13 1.77 5.21 -12.99
N ALA A 14 2.90 5.78 -13.43
CA ALA A 14 4.21 5.12 -13.33
C ALA A 14 4.61 4.88 -11.87
N LEU A 15 4.42 5.90 -11.02
CA LEU A 15 4.67 5.77 -9.60
C LEU A 15 3.77 4.71 -8.97
N GLN A 16 2.50 4.61 -9.38
CA GLN A 16 1.56 3.61 -8.87
C GLN A 16 1.99 2.17 -9.15
N LEU A 17 2.62 1.89 -10.29
CA LEU A 17 3.16 0.55 -10.58
C LEU A 17 4.21 0.15 -9.55
N PHE A 18 5.12 1.05 -9.21
CA PHE A 18 6.14 0.81 -8.21
C PHE A 18 5.56 0.70 -6.80
N THR A 19 4.70 1.65 -6.40
CA THR A 19 4.14 1.69 -5.05
C THR A 19 3.21 0.51 -4.79
N HIS A 20 2.38 0.16 -5.77
CA HIS A 20 1.54 -1.03 -5.69
C HIS A 20 2.38 -2.29 -5.50
N GLY A 21 3.45 -2.45 -6.27
CA GLY A 21 4.35 -3.60 -6.14
C GLY A 21 4.99 -3.71 -4.75
N THR A 22 5.48 -2.61 -4.19
CA THR A 22 6.11 -2.61 -2.86
C THR A 22 5.10 -2.80 -1.73
N ILE A 23 3.94 -2.14 -1.79
CA ILE A 23 2.89 -2.24 -0.77
C ILE A 23 2.26 -3.64 -0.76
N THR A 24 1.87 -4.16 -1.93
CA THR A 24 1.29 -5.51 -2.02
C THR A 24 2.33 -6.58 -1.70
N GLY A 25 3.58 -6.39 -2.11
CA GLY A 25 4.69 -7.25 -1.71
C GLY A 25 4.82 -7.34 -0.18
N LEU A 26 4.77 -6.20 0.51
CA LEU A 26 4.78 -6.17 1.98
C LEU A 26 3.56 -6.88 2.58
N LEU A 27 2.35 -6.64 2.05
CA LEU A 27 1.15 -7.34 2.50
C LEU A 27 1.28 -8.86 2.35
N PHE A 28 1.79 -9.34 1.21
CA PHE A 28 2.01 -10.77 0.99
C PHE A 28 3.04 -11.36 1.97
N VAL A 29 4.15 -10.65 2.20
CA VAL A 29 5.16 -11.08 3.18
C VAL A 29 4.52 -11.22 4.56
N VAL A 30 3.83 -10.20 5.06
CA VAL A 30 3.27 -10.25 6.42
C VAL A 30 2.13 -11.26 6.55
N VAL A 31 1.29 -11.45 5.52
CA VAL A 31 0.27 -12.50 5.49
C VAL A 31 0.91 -13.90 5.49
N GLY A 32 1.99 -14.07 4.73
CA GLY A 32 2.78 -15.31 4.75
C GLY A 32 3.34 -15.61 6.13
N LEU A 33 3.93 -14.60 6.79
CA LEU A 33 4.47 -14.73 8.15
C LEU A 33 3.40 -15.06 9.19
N VAL A 34 2.20 -14.51 9.06
CA VAL A 34 1.05 -14.91 9.92
C VAL A 34 0.68 -16.36 9.66
N TYR A 35 0.60 -16.77 8.39
CA TYR A 35 0.24 -18.14 8.03
C TYR A 35 1.25 -19.17 8.52
N ASP A 36 2.54 -18.90 8.38
CA ASP A 36 3.62 -19.80 8.81
C ASP A 36 3.57 -20.09 10.32
N ARG A 37 2.97 -19.18 11.10
CA ARG A 37 2.85 -19.29 12.56
C ARG A 37 1.49 -19.82 13.01
N ALA A 38 0.42 -19.26 12.46
CA ALA A 38 -0.95 -19.59 12.85
C ALA A 38 -1.52 -20.81 12.09
N HIS A 39 -0.90 -21.20 10.96
CA HIS A 39 -1.35 -22.25 10.05
C HIS A 39 -2.80 -22.09 9.57
N THR A 40 -3.29 -20.86 9.55
CA THR A 40 -4.63 -20.51 9.06
C THR A 40 -4.63 -19.08 8.46
N ARG A 41 -5.52 -18.85 7.50
CA ARG A 41 -5.85 -17.52 6.94
C ARG A 41 -7.28 -17.13 7.25
N HIS A 42 -7.99 -17.95 8.02
CA HIS A 42 -9.39 -17.72 8.34
C HIS A 42 -9.50 -16.67 9.43
N ILE A 43 -10.00 -15.48 9.08
CA ILE A 43 -10.04 -14.31 9.98
C ILE A 43 -10.71 -14.61 11.33
N PRO A 44 -11.83 -15.36 11.42
CA PRO A 44 -12.44 -15.74 12.68
C PRO A 44 -11.54 -16.54 13.63
N GLU A 45 -10.52 -17.24 13.11
CA GLU A 45 -9.55 -18.00 13.90
C GLU A 45 -8.34 -17.17 14.31
N LEU A 46 -8.19 -15.98 13.73
CA LEU A 46 -7.18 -15.00 14.07
C LEU A 46 -7.80 -13.99 15.03
N GLY A 47 -7.00 -13.36 15.85
CA GLY A 47 -7.48 -12.32 16.77
C GLY A 47 -6.42 -11.99 17.81
N GLY A 48 -6.34 -10.72 18.19
CA GLY A 48 -5.40 -10.26 19.22
C GLY A 48 -3.93 -10.42 18.84
N LEU A 49 -3.60 -10.63 17.58
CA LEU A 49 -2.24 -10.96 17.12
C LEU A 49 -1.23 -9.84 17.41
N MET A 50 -1.67 -8.58 17.53
CA MET A 50 -0.78 -7.46 17.85
C MET A 50 -0.02 -7.66 19.15
N ARG A 51 -0.59 -8.37 20.12
CA ARG A 51 0.07 -8.64 21.41
C ARG A 51 1.16 -9.70 21.29
N ARG A 52 1.06 -10.60 20.33
CA ARG A 52 1.96 -11.74 20.17
C ARG A 52 3.01 -11.53 19.07
N MET A 53 2.62 -10.85 18.00
CA MET A 53 3.49 -10.57 16.86
C MET A 53 3.45 -9.07 16.53
N PRO A 54 3.95 -8.18 17.38
CA PRO A 54 3.89 -6.74 17.16
C PRO A 54 4.66 -6.29 15.91
N ILE A 55 5.80 -6.91 15.56
CA ILE A 55 6.58 -6.53 14.37
C ILE A 55 5.80 -6.86 13.10
N ILE A 56 5.24 -8.07 13.02
CA ILE A 56 4.39 -8.47 11.88
C ILE A 56 3.12 -7.61 11.85
N GLY A 57 2.52 -7.34 13.02
CA GLY A 57 1.33 -6.53 13.15
C GLY A 57 1.54 -5.09 12.68
N VAL A 58 2.62 -4.45 13.08
CA VAL A 58 2.99 -3.10 12.61
C VAL A 58 3.22 -3.11 11.10
N GLY A 59 3.96 -4.09 10.57
CA GLY A 59 4.15 -4.27 9.13
C GLY A 59 2.82 -4.35 8.37
N PHE A 60 1.86 -5.14 8.86
CA PHE A 60 0.54 -5.27 8.25
C PHE A 60 -0.27 -3.96 8.32
N VAL A 61 -0.30 -3.31 9.49
CA VAL A 61 -1.03 -2.04 9.66
C VAL A 61 -0.47 -0.96 8.74
N VAL A 62 0.86 -0.79 8.70
CA VAL A 62 1.48 0.24 7.85
C VAL A 62 1.27 -0.07 6.38
N ALA A 63 1.41 -1.33 5.95
CA ALA A 63 1.13 -1.73 4.56
C ALA A 63 -0.35 -1.50 4.19
N GLY A 64 -1.28 -1.85 5.09
CA GLY A 64 -2.71 -1.59 4.91
C GLY A 64 -3.02 -0.09 4.79
N LEU A 65 -2.48 0.73 5.69
CA LEU A 65 -2.65 2.19 5.64
C LEU A 65 -2.00 2.81 4.40
N ALA A 66 -0.83 2.31 3.98
CA ALA A 66 -0.17 2.75 2.74
C ALA A 66 -1.00 2.41 1.49
N SER A 67 -1.70 1.27 1.50
CA SER A 67 -2.62 0.87 0.41
C SER A 67 -3.91 1.69 0.37
N LEU A 68 -4.23 2.42 1.43
CA LEU A 68 -5.33 3.38 1.50
C LEU A 68 -4.92 4.81 1.13
N GLY A 69 -3.66 5.01 0.75
CA GLY A 69 -3.17 6.35 0.49
C GLY A 69 -3.02 7.20 1.76
N LEU A 70 -2.49 6.63 2.87
CA LEU A 70 -2.17 7.43 4.05
C LEU A 70 -1.10 8.49 3.69
N PRO A 71 -1.30 9.78 4.02
CA PRO A 71 -0.27 10.80 3.87
C PRO A 71 1.09 10.36 4.43
N SER A 72 2.17 10.71 3.77
CA SER A 72 3.56 10.27 4.04
C SER A 72 3.90 8.87 3.52
N THR A 73 3.00 8.18 2.84
CA THR A 73 3.31 6.92 2.14
C THR A 73 3.35 7.12 0.63
N SER A 74 4.08 6.24 -0.06
CA SER A 74 4.21 6.31 -1.53
C SER A 74 2.86 6.13 -2.25
N GLY A 75 1.95 5.35 -1.68
CA GLY A 75 0.58 5.15 -2.22
C GLY A 75 -0.19 6.46 -2.31
N PHE A 76 -0.16 7.28 -1.26
CA PHE A 76 -0.81 8.59 -1.25
C PHE A 76 -0.32 9.49 -2.40
N VAL A 77 1.01 9.58 -2.57
CA VAL A 77 1.59 10.43 -3.61
C VAL A 77 1.16 9.98 -5.00
N ALA A 78 1.22 8.68 -5.26
CA ALA A 78 0.83 8.11 -6.54
C ALA A 78 -0.66 8.37 -6.85
N GLU A 79 -1.55 8.09 -5.90
CA GLU A 79 -2.99 8.31 -6.03
C GLU A 79 -3.32 9.79 -6.21
N LEU A 80 -2.69 10.68 -5.43
CA LEU A 80 -2.90 12.11 -5.55
C LEU A 80 -2.52 12.62 -6.93
N LEU A 81 -1.37 12.23 -7.46
CA LEU A 81 -0.94 12.60 -8.82
C LEU A 81 -1.89 12.06 -9.89
N ILE A 82 -2.38 10.82 -9.73
CA ILE A 82 -3.38 10.23 -10.62
C ILE A 82 -4.66 11.06 -10.60
N PHE A 83 -5.21 11.38 -9.43
CA PHE A 83 -6.44 12.14 -9.31
C PHE A 83 -6.30 13.55 -9.87
N LEU A 84 -5.21 14.26 -9.54
CA LEU A 84 -4.94 15.59 -10.07
C LEU A 84 -4.77 15.60 -11.60
N GLY A 85 -4.10 14.57 -12.16
CA GLY A 85 -3.89 14.48 -13.60
C GLY A 85 -5.10 13.97 -14.37
N THR A 86 -6.01 13.20 -13.73
CA THR A 86 -7.17 12.60 -14.41
C THR A 86 -8.42 13.49 -14.29
N PHE A 87 -8.56 14.22 -13.20
CA PHE A 87 -9.76 15.04 -12.93
C PHE A 87 -10.11 16.04 -14.05
N PRO A 88 -9.15 16.79 -14.63
CA PRO A 88 -9.47 17.75 -15.70
C PRO A 88 -10.03 17.09 -16.98
N VAL A 89 -9.73 15.82 -17.20
CA VAL A 89 -10.13 15.08 -18.41
C VAL A 89 -11.38 14.23 -18.15
N PHE A 90 -11.43 13.55 -17.00
CA PHE A 90 -12.48 12.59 -16.64
C PHE A 90 -12.98 12.80 -15.21
N ALA A 91 -13.56 13.97 -14.91
CA ALA A 91 -13.97 14.36 -13.56
C ALA A 91 -14.89 13.33 -12.85
N TRP A 92 -15.91 12.83 -13.54
CA TRP A 92 -16.84 11.85 -12.96
C TRP A 92 -16.17 10.51 -12.64
N ALA A 93 -15.29 10.02 -13.54
CA ALA A 93 -14.57 8.78 -13.33
C ALA A 93 -13.56 8.91 -12.16
N THR A 94 -12.92 10.07 -12.05
CA THR A 94 -12.02 10.39 -10.92
C THR A 94 -12.79 10.41 -9.60
N ALA A 95 -13.98 11.02 -9.57
CA ALA A 95 -14.83 11.04 -8.38
C ALA A 95 -15.27 9.63 -7.96
N LEU A 96 -15.67 8.77 -8.90
CA LEU A 96 -15.99 7.36 -8.62
C LEU A 96 -14.77 6.59 -8.10
N SER A 97 -13.58 6.83 -8.68
CA SER A 97 -12.33 6.19 -8.22
C SER A 97 -11.96 6.63 -6.80
N ALA A 98 -12.14 7.92 -6.47
CA ALA A 98 -11.92 8.42 -5.11
C ALA A 98 -12.89 7.78 -4.10
N PHE A 99 -14.16 7.53 -4.49
CA PHE A 99 -15.08 6.77 -3.64
C PHE A 99 -14.61 5.33 -3.41
N GLY A 100 -13.92 4.72 -4.38
CA GLY A 100 -13.31 3.41 -4.22
C GLY A 100 -12.30 3.34 -3.05
N VAL A 101 -11.57 4.43 -2.77
CA VAL A 101 -10.66 4.53 -1.62
C VAL A 101 -11.42 4.39 -0.30
N VAL A 102 -12.61 4.98 -0.19
CA VAL A 102 -13.47 4.89 1.01
C VAL A 102 -13.90 3.43 1.24
N LEU A 103 -14.27 2.72 0.17
CA LEU A 103 -14.62 1.30 0.28
C LEU A 103 -13.42 0.45 0.68
N ALA A 104 -12.24 0.75 0.11
CA ALA A 104 -11.00 0.08 0.47
C ALA A 104 -10.65 0.28 1.95
N ALA A 105 -10.84 1.51 2.47
CA ALA A 105 -10.66 1.80 3.88
C ALA A 105 -11.55 0.91 4.76
N GLY A 106 -12.81 0.73 4.38
CA GLY A 106 -13.75 -0.12 5.10
C GLY A 106 -13.23 -1.54 5.30
N TYR A 107 -12.86 -2.25 4.23
CA TYR A 107 -12.44 -3.65 4.34
C TYR A 107 -11.04 -3.83 4.93
N ILE A 108 -10.10 -2.92 4.67
CA ILE A 108 -8.74 -3.01 5.25
C ILE A 108 -8.79 -2.77 6.76
N LEU A 109 -9.44 -1.69 7.21
CA LEU A 109 -9.55 -1.40 8.63
C LEU A 109 -10.33 -2.48 9.38
N TRP A 110 -11.39 -3.02 8.76
CA TRP A 110 -12.11 -4.17 9.31
C TRP A 110 -11.23 -5.41 9.46
N THR A 111 -10.38 -5.70 8.47
CA THR A 111 -9.44 -6.82 8.52
C THR A 111 -8.39 -6.61 9.61
N VAL A 112 -7.78 -5.42 9.67
CA VAL A 112 -6.82 -5.03 10.72
C VAL A 112 -7.44 -5.21 12.10
N GLN A 113 -8.63 -4.66 12.31
CA GLN A 113 -9.32 -4.71 13.58
C GLN A 113 -9.55 -6.16 14.03
N ARG A 114 -10.07 -7.02 13.15
CA ARG A 114 -10.42 -8.39 13.50
C ARG A 114 -9.21 -9.28 13.69
N THR A 115 -8.16 -9.10 12.90
CA THR A 115 -6.98 -9.96 12.93
C THR A 115 -6.02 -9.57 14.04
N PHE A 116 -5.73 -8.28 14.17
CA PHE A 116 -4.67 -7.82 15.07
C PHE A 116 -5.18 -7.26 16.39
N PHE A 117 -6.34 -6.59 16.40
CA PHE A 117 -6.91 -5.92 17.57
C PHE A 117 -8.19 -6.58 18.10
N GLY A 118 -8.65 -7.65 17.48
CA GLY A 118 -9.80 -8.43 17.96
C GLY A 118 -9.50 -9.18 19.28
N PRO A 119 -10.51 -9.86 19.84
CA PRO A 119 -10.32 -10.69 21.03
C PRO A 119 -9.29 -11.78 20.76
N SER A 120 -8.39 -11.99 21.73
CA SER A 120 -7.35 -13.01 21.64
C SER A 120 -7.97 -14.41 21.60
N GLN A 121 -7.46 -15.26 20.72
CA GLN A 121 -7.82 -16.67 20.63
C GLN A 121 -6.77 -17.48 21.41
N ALA A 122 -7.20 -18.40 22.29
CA ALA A 122 -6.29 -19.21 23.10
C ALA A 122 -5.26 -20.00 22.24
N ARG A 123 -5.66 -20.44 21.05
CA ARG A 123 -4.75 -21.12 20.12
C ARG A 123 -3.57 -20.24 19.64
N ASN A 124 -3.70 -18.92 19.72
CA ASN A 124 -2.71 -17.95 19.23
C ASN A 124 -1.78 -17.45 20.37
N ASP A 125 -1.95 -17.93 21.60
CA ASP A 125 -1.26 -17.39 22.76
C ASP A 125 0.26 -17.62 22.78
N ASN A 126 0.75 -18.63 22.08
CA ASN A 126 2.17 -18.99 22.04
C ASN A 126 2.85 -18.72 20.69
N LEU A 127 2.22 -17.93 19.82
CA LEU A 127 2.80 -17.63 18.50
C LEU A 127 4.01 -16.70 18.63
N PRO A 128 5.15 -17.06 18.01
CA PRO A 128 6.34 -16.21 18.01
C PRO A 128 6.20 -15.04 17.04
N ASP A 129 6.84 -13.91 17.35
CA ASP A 129 6.93 -12.76 16.42
C ASP A 129 7.99 -12.98 15.32
N ALA A 130 8.24 -11.96 14.53
CA ALA A 130 9.22 -11.93 13.45
C ALA A 130 10.63 -12.27 13.95
N LYS A 131 11.30 -13.17 13.22
CA LYS A 131 12.75 -13.39 13.36
C LYS A 131 13.50 -12.24 12.66
N LEU A 132 14.82 -12.17 12.86
CA LEU A 132 15.64 -11.12 12.23
C LEU A 132 15.46 -11.08 10.70
N VAL A 133 15.44 -12.23 10.03
CA VAL A 133 15.25 -12.31 8.57
C VAL A 133 13.88 -11.77 8.15
N ASP A 134 12.84 -12.07 8.92
CA ASP A 134 11.48 -11.58 8.67
C ASP A 134 11.41 -10.06 8.83
N ALA A 135 12.00 -9.56 9.92
CA ALA A 135 12.07 -8.12 10.20
C ALA A 135 12.84 -7.35 9.13
N VAL A 136 13.95 -7.91 8.64
CA VAL A 136 14.72 -7.34 7.51
C VAL A 136 13.87 -7.31 6.24
N SER A 137 13.13 -8.37 5.93
CA SER A 137 12.25 -8.43 4.77
C SER A 137 11.13 -7.38 4.83
N ILE A 138 10.52 -7.21 6.01
CA ILE A 138 9.53 -6.16 6.27
C ILE A 138 10.17 -4.77 6.08
N ALA A 139 11.33 -4.54 6.67
CA ALA A 139 12.02 -3.25 6.59
C ALA A 139 12.43 -2.88 5.16
N LEU A 140 12.92 -3.84 4.36
CA LEU A 140 13.32 -3.63 2.97
C LEU A 140 12.16 -3.14 2.09
N LEU A 141 10.94 -3.61 2.35
CA LEU A 141 9.75 -3.17 1.62
C LEU A 141 9.13 -1.90 2.23
N LEU A 142 9.23 -1.72 3.54
CA LEU A 142 8.70 -0.55 4.24
C LEU A 142 9.50 0.72 3.93
N LEU A 143 10.84 0.60 3.85
CA LEU A 143 11.73 1.73 3.59
C LEU A 143 11.37 2.51 2.30
N PRO A 144 11.23 1.87 1.11
CA PRO A 144 10.85 2.59 -0.09
C PRO A 144 9.44 3.18 -0.02
N ILE A 145 8.49 2.53 0.67
CA ILE A 145 7.14 3.07 0.86
C ILE A 145 7.20 4.42 1.59
N MET A 146 7.97 4.49 2.67
CA MET A 146 8.13 5.71 3.46
C MET A 146 9.04 6.74 2.77
N ALA A 147 10.17 6.32 2.20
CA ALA A 147 11.13 7.22 1.55
C ALA A 147 10.49 7.97 0.38
N ILE A 148 9.75 7.28 -0.48
CA ILE A 148 9.07 7.89 -1.62
C ILE A 148 7.84 8.69 -1.16
N GLY A 149 7.15 8.24 -0.12
CA GLY A 149 6.04 8.99 0.47
C GLY A 149 6.46 10.34 1.05
N LEU A 150 7.66 10.42 1.65
CA LEU A 150 8.22 11.64 2.22
C LEU A 150 8.96 12.50 1.18
N TYR A 151 9.62 11.88 0.21
CA TYR A 151 10.38 12.56 -0.82
C TYR A 151 10.12 11.95 -2.21
N PRO A 152 8.97 12.27 -2.85
CA PRO A 152 8.55 11.68 -4.12
C PRO A 152 9.52 11.88 -5.28
N LYS A 153 10.30 12.96 -5.24
CA LYS A 153 11.28 13.32 -6.27
C LYS A 153 12.30 12.22 -6.54
N LEU A 154 12.53 11.31 -5.61
CA LEU A 154 13.41 10.15 -5.82
C LEU A 154 13.02 9.32 -7.05
N LEU A 155 11.73 9.27 -7.39
CA LEU A 155 11.24 8.51 -8.54
C LEU A 155 10.56 9.39 -9.60
N THR A 156 9.85 10.45 -9.21
CA THR A 156 9.12 11.29 -10.17
C THR A 156 10.06 11.95 -11.16
N ASP A 157 11.24 12.41 -10.74
CA ASP A 157 12.24 13.01 -11.62
C ASP A 157 12.80 11.99 -12.63
N VAL A 158 12.93 10.72 -12.23
CA VAL A 158 13.35 9.62 -13.13
C VAL A 158 12.25 9.32 -14.15
N PHE A 159 11.00 9.29 -13.72
CA PHE A 159 9.87 9.04 -14.61
C PHE A 159 9.64 10.16 -15.62
N ASP A 160 9.86 11.41 -15.24
CA ASP A 160 9.74 12.56 -16.14
C ASP A 160 10.65 12.44 -17.37
N VAL A 161 11.86 11.91 -17.19
CA VAL A 161 12.79 11.67 -18.31
C VAL A 161 12.19 10.75 -19.39
N GLY A 162 11.41 9.75 -18.97
CA GLY A 162 10.75 8.81 -19.88
C GLY A 162 9.39 9.29 -20.40
N ILE A 163 8.64 10.03 -19.58
CA ILE A 163 7.25 10.44 -19.85
C ILE A 163 7.18 11.63 -20.81
N LEU A 164 8.03 12.66 -20.63
CA LEU A 164 8.01 13.87 -21.43
C LEU A 164 8.19 13.61 -22.94
N PRO A 165 9.14 12.75 -23.39
CA PRO A 165 9.25 12.38 -24.78
C PRO A 165 8.03 11.64 -25.36
N ILE A 166 7.32 10.86 -24.53
CA ILE A 166 6.11 10.15 -24.94
C ILE A 166 5.00 11.16 -25.22
N ILE A 167 4.79 12.10 -24.31
CA ILE A 167 3.75 13.13 -24.43
C ILE A 167 4.01 14.01 -25.67
N SER A 168 5.25 14.44 -25.88
CA SER A 168 5.61 15.25 -27.05
C SER A 168 5.33 14.54 -28.40
N ARG A 169 5.40 13.21 -28.44
CA ARG A 169 5.07 12.40 -29.64
C ARG A 169 3.58 12.20 -29.84
N LEU A 170 2.79 12.31 -28.78
CA LEU A 170 1.34 12.12 -28.82
C LEU A 170 0.58 13.43 -29.10
N GLY A 171 1.27 14.55 -29.34
CA GLY A 171 0.67 15.81 -29.72
C GLY A 171 0.20 16.65 -28.52
N GLY A 172 0.89 16.51 -27.40
CA GLY A 172 0.72 17.39 -26.26
C GLY A 172 1.36 18.76 -26.50
#